data_78b30c0f2d7ee8cce4661325c2e86e7e
#
_entry.id   78b30c0f2d7ee8cce4661325c2e86e7e
#
_cell.length_a   1.000
_cell.length_b   1.000
_cell.length_c   1.000
_cell.angle_alpha   90.00
_cell.angle_beta   90.00
_cell.angle_gamma   90.00
#
_symmetry.space_group_name_H-M   'P 1'
#
loop_
_entity.id
_entity.type
_entity.pdbx_description
1 polymer ?
#
loop_
_entity_poly.entity_id
_entity_poly.type
_entity_poly.pdbx_seq_one_letter_code
_entity_poly.pdbx_strand_id
1 'polypeptide(L)'
;QYTKGLGDTVPAMKEALGEFTPMDKTSFSALGSKEFVEWLKAQGKSTLLICGAETHICVLQTIIDLAQGGFRVFIVADCVGSRKNYNRDFGIERAVQEGAFVTTCETALFELVKGAGSPHFKAISKLIK
;
A
#
# COMPACT_ATOMS: atom_id res chain seq x y z
N GLN A 1 6.24 -6.26 8.41
CA GLN A 1 6.74 -7.56 7.88
C GLN A 1 7.34 -8.41 8.99
N TYR A 2 7.63 -9.69 8.72
CA TYR A 2 8.33 -10.59 9.67
C TYR A 2 9.84 -10.34 9.62
N THR A 3 10.33 -9.45 10.46
CA THR A 3 11.72 -8.95 10.41
C THR A 3 12.76 -10.05 10.68
N LYS A 4 12.46 -11.03 11.55
CA LYS A 4 13.38 -12.17 11.83
C LYS A 4 13.69 -13.03 10.61
N GLY A 5 12.75 -13.13 9.65
CA GLY A 5 12.92 -13.93 8.44
C GLY A 5 13.21 -13.13 7.17
N LEU A 6 12.72 -11.89 7.09
CA LEU A 6 12.78 -11.07 5.89
C LEU A 6 13.75 -9.87 6.01
N GLY A 7 14.36 -9.71 7.18
CA GLY A 7 15.16 -8.53 7.46
C GLY A 7 14.31 -7.28 7.75
N ASP A 8 14.98 -6.18 7.93
CA ASP A 8 14.37 -4.89 8.26
C ASP A 8 13.92 -4.15 7.00
N THR A 9 13.21 -3.03 7.19
CA THR A 9 12.86 -2.10 6.11
C THR A 9 14.11 -1.65 5.36
N VAL A 10 14.09 -1.72 4.04
CA VAL A 10 15.26 -1.37 3.21
C VAL A 10 15.70 0.09 3.40
N PRO A 11 17.00 0.39 3.35
CA PRO A 11 17.52 1.71 3.68
C PRO A 11 16.88 2.85 2.88
N ALA A 12 16.68 2.69 1.59
CA ALA A 12 16.07 3.70 0.72
C ALA A 12 14.62 4.05 1.13
N MET A 13 13.86 3.05 1.63
CA MET A 13 12.52 3.32 2.15
C MET A 13 12.56 4.03 3.50
N LYS A 14 13.52 3.67 4.37
CA LYS A 14 13.70 4.37 5.66
C LYS A 14 14.02 5.85 5.43
N GLU A 15 14.92 6.12 4.50
CA GLU A 15 15.30 7.49 4.13
C GLU A 15 14.09 8.28 3.58
N ALA A 16 13.31 7.68 2.69
CA ALA A 16 12.14 8.33 2.10
C ALA A 16 11.00 8.56 3.11
N LEU A 17 10.82 7.66 4.07
CA LEU A 17 9.78 7.76 5.10
C LEU A 17 10.14 8.74 6.23
N GLY A 18 11.44 8.97 6.46
CA GLY A 18 11.90 9.73 7.63
C GLY A 18 11.61 8.97 8.93
N GLU A 19 11.02 9.65 9.91
CA GLU A 19 10.63 9.02 11.17
C GLU A 19 9.36 8.18 10.98
N PHE A 20 9.45 6.89 11.26
CA PHE A 20 8.31 5.96 11.25
C PHE A 20 8.52 4.83 12.25
N THR A 21 7.43 4.25 12.73
CA THR A 21 7.46 3.08 13.61
C THR A 21 7.03 1.86 12.82
N PRO A 22 7.95 0.91 12.52
CA PRO A 22 7.59 -0.32 11.84
C PRO A 22 6.78 -1.24 12.77
N MET A 23 5.79 -1.92 12.22
CA MET A 23 5.03 -2.95 12.92
C MET A 23 5.40 -4.33 12.40
N ASP A 24 5.81 -5.21 13.30
CA ASP A 24 6.10 -6.61 12.97
C ASP A 24 4.81 -7.42 12.86
N LYS A 25 4.81 -8.38 11.95
CA LYS A 25 3.72 -9.33 11.81
C LYS A 25 4.22 -10.68 11.29
N THR A 26 3.64 -11.74 11.76
CA THR A 26 3.88 -13.11 11.29
C THR A 26 2.81 -13.57 10.29
N SER A 27 1.61 -13.00 10.36
CA SER A 27 0.53 -13.21 9.37
C SER A 27 0.89 -12.59 8.03
N PHE A 28 0.37 -13.14 6.93
CA PHE A 28 0.53 -12.50 5.61
C PHE A 28 -0.28 -11.22 5.54
N SER A 29 -1.56 -11.26 5.90
CA SER A 29 -2.37 -10.05 6.03
C SER A 29 -1.90 -9.17 7.18
N ALA A 30 -1.89 -7.85 6.97
CA ALA A 30 -1.62 -6.88 8.02
C ALA A 30 -2.69 -6.90 9.13
N LEU A 31 -3.93 -7.28 8.79
CA LEU A 31 -5.04 -7.35 9.75
C LEU A 31 -4.90 -8.53 10.74
N GLY A 32 -3.99 -9.45 10.51
CA GLY A 32 -3.61 -10.46 11.50
C GLY A 32 -2.81 -9.91 12.68
N SER A 33 -2.33 -8.67 12.61
CA SER A 33 -1.70 -7.95 13.72
C SER A 33 -2.71 -7.09 14.47
N LYS A 34 -2.91 -7.36 15.76
CA LYS A 34 -3.80 -6.54 16.62
C LYS A 34 -3.34 -5.09 16.68
N GLU A 35 -2.03 -4.88 16.83
CA GLU A 35 -1.43 -3.56 16.85
C GLU A 35 -1.74 -2.75 15.59
N PHE A 36 -1.61 -3.37 14.42
CA PHE A 36 -1.97 -2.73 13.15
C PHE A 36 -3.47 -2.39 13.08
N VAL A 37 -4.35 -3.31 13.50
CA VAL A 37 -5.80 -3.08 13.49
C VAL A 37 -6.20 -1.94 14.41
N GLU A 38 -5.63 -1.86 15.61
CA GLU A 38 -5.88 -0.77 16.55
C GLU A 38 -5.39 0.57 15.99
N TRP A 39 -4.18 0.59 15.46
CA TRP A 39 -3.62 1.76 14.79
C TRP A 39 -4.50 2.21 13.62
N LEU A 40 -4.91 1.30 12.75
CA LEU A 40 -5.75 1.60 11.59
C LEU A 40 -7.08 2.22 11.99
N LYS A 41 -7.74 1.66 13.01
CA LYS A 41 -9.00 2.21 13.56
C LYS A 41 -8.80 3.62 14.11
N ALA A 42 -7.70 3.86 14.81
CA ALA A 42 -7.37 5.18 15.35
C ALA A 42 -7.15 6.26 14.27
N GLN A 43 -6.79 5.87 13.04
CA GLN A 43 -6.65 6.82 11.93
C GLN A 43 -8.00 7.40 11.46
N GLY A 44 -9.13 6.73 11.70
CA GLY A 44 -10.45 7.18 11.30
C GLY A 44 -10.63 7.32 9.78
N LYS A 45 -9.82 6.61 8.97
CA LYS A 45 -9.85 6.66 7.51
C LYS A 45 -10.60 5.46 6.95
N SER A 46 -11.34 5.69 5.88
CA SER A 46 -12.11 4.65 5.17
C SER A 46 -11.52 4.29 3.80
N THR A 47 -10.57 5.08 3.30
CA THR A 47 -9.90 4.84 2.02
C THR A 47 -8.41 4.58 2.25
N LEU A 48 -7.90 3.52 1.64
CA LEU A 48 -6.53 3.05 1.81
C LEU A 48 -5.85 2.84 0.46
N LEU A 49 -4.60 3.30 0.37
CA LEU A 49 -3.70 3.02 -0.73
C LEU A 49 -2.73 1.92 -0.27
N ILE A 50 -2.67 0.82 -1.01
CA ILE A 50 -1.84 -0.34 -0.65
C ILE A 50 -0.70 -0.48 -1.64
N CYS A 51 0.50 -0.55 -1.10
CA CYS A 51 1.74 -0.79 -1.83
C CYS A 51 2.60 -1.82 -1.10
N GLY A 52 3.67 -2.30 -1.74
CA GLY A 52 4.66 -3.19 -1.15
C GLY A 52 4.81 -4.55 -1.82
N ALA A 53 5.33 -5.54 -1.10
CA ALA A 53 5.63 -6.88 -1.58
C ALA A 53 5.30 -7.95 -0.51
N GLU A 54 4.96 -9.17 -0.92
CA GLU A 54 4.73 -9.60 -2.30
C GLU A 54 3.27 -9.39 -2.67
N THR A 55 3.02 -8.92 -3.87
CA THR A 55 1.67 -8.58 -4.37
C THR A 55 0.67 -9.72 -4.18
N HIS A 56 1.04 -10.94 -4.57
CA HIS A 56 0.17 -12.13 -4.55
C HIS A 56 0.07 -12.80 -3.17
N ILE A 57 0.77 -12.31 -2.16
CA ILE A 57 0.77 -12.89 -0.81
C ILE A 57 0.28 -11.85 0.21
N CYS A 58 1.20 -11.06 0.77
CA CYS A 58 0.88 -10.14 1.86
C CYS A 58 -0.03 -8.99 1.42
N VAL A 59 0.25 -8.42 0.24
CA VAL A 59 -0.54 -7.32 -0.32
C VAL A 59 -1.96 -7.81 -0.62
N LEU A 60 -2.10 -8.90 -1.36
CA LEU A 60 -3.42 -9.47 -1.72
C LEU A 60 -4.25 -9.82 -0.48
N GLN A 61 -3.69 -10.57 0.47
CA GLN A 61 -4.45 -10.96 1.66
C GLN A 61 -4.84 -9.77 2.52
N THR A 62 -3.98 -8.75 2.60
CA THR A 62 -4.34 -7.50 3.30
C THR A 62 -5.49 -6.79 2.58
N ILE A 63 -5.47 -6.74 1.25
CA ILE A 63 -6.55 -6.13 0.45
C ILE A 63 -7.88 -6.87 0.66
N ILE A 64 -7.87 -8.20 0.62
CA ILE A 64 -9.06 -9.03 0.85
C ILE A 64 -9.69 -8.69 2.20
N ASP A 65 -8.90 -8.74 3.27
CA ASP A 65 -9.41 -8.48 4.62
C ASP A 65 -9.91 -7.04 4.78
N LEU A 66 -9.24 -6.06 4.19
CA LEU A 66 -9.66 -4.67 4.19
C LEU A 66 -10.97 -4.46 3.44
N ALA A 67 -11.11 -5.04 2.24
CA ALA A 67 -12.33 -4.95 1.44
C ALA A 67 -13.52 -5.60 2.15
N GLN A 68 -13.32 -6.78 2.74
CA GLN A 68 -14.33 -7.44 3.58
C GLN A 68 -14.68 -6.64 4.84
N GLY A 69 -13.72 -5.88 5.37
CA GLY A 69 -13.92 -4.94 6.47
C GLY A 69 -14.62 -3.64 6.09
N GLY A 70 -15.03 -3.48 4.82
CA GLY A 70 -15.77 -2.31 4.32
C GLY A 70 -14.91 -1.09 3.99
N PHE A 71 -13.60 -1.25 3.92
CA PHE A 71 -12.71 -0.18 3.46
C PHE A 71 -12.74 -0.04 1.94
N ARG A 72 -12.60 1.18 1.46
CA ARG A 72 -12.33 1.46 0.05
C ARG A 72 -10.83 1.32 -0.19
N VAL A 73 -10.45 0.28 -0.93
CA VAL A 73 -9.04 -0.11 -1.09
C VAL A 73 -8.57 0.15 -2.52
N PHE A 74 -7.44 0.82 -2.65
CA PHE A 74 -6.73 1.01 -3.91
C PHE A 74 -5.40 0.26 -3.87
N ILE A 75 -5.14 -0.57 -4.88
CA ILE A 75 -3.82 -1.14 -5.12
C ILE A 75 -3.03 -0.20 -6.05
N VAL A 76 -1.85 0.25 -5.58
CA VAL A 76 -0.98 1.13 -6.37
C VAL A 76 -0.09 0.26 -7.25
N ALA A 77 -0.50 0.07 -8.51
CA ALA A 77 0.02 -0.97 -9.40
C ALA A 77 1.51 -0.86 -9.72
N ASP A 78 2.05 0.33 -9.76
CA ASP A 78 3.48 0.61 -9.97
C ASP A 78 4.31 0.62 -8.68
N CYS A 79 3.65 0.51 -7.52
CA CYS A 79 4.28 0.43 -6.19
C CYS A 79 4.09 -0.94 -5.52
N VAL A 80 3.69 -1.96 -6.26
CA VAL A 80 3.62 -3.34 -5.78
C VAL A 80 4.52 -4.25 -6.61
N GLY A 81 5.12 -5.24 -5.96
CA GLY A 81 6.06 -6.16 -6.60
C GLY A 81 5.93 -7.60 -6.11
N SER A 82 6.42 -8.52 -6.94
CA SER A 82 6.59 -9.93 -6.60
C SER A 82 7.85 -10.48 -7.25
N ARG A 83 8.45 -11.52 -6.68
CA ARG A 83 9.65 -12.19 -7.21
C ARG A 83 9.49 -12.67 -8.66
N LYS A 84 8.25 -12.92 -9.08
CA LYS A 84 7.88 -13.30 -10.44
C LYS A 84 6.81 -12.33 -10.96
N ASN A 85 7.02 -11.79 -12.16
CA ASN A 85 6.10 -10.80 -12.73
C ASN A 85 4.67 -11.36 -12.88
N TYR A 86 4.50 -12.60 -13.33
CA TYR A 86 3.18 -13.21 -13.45
C TYR A 86 2.44 -13.30 -12.09
N ASN A 87 3.15 -13.52 -10.98
CA ASN A 87 2.53 -13.51 -9.65
C ASN A 87 2.10 -12.10 -9.23
N ARG A 88 2.85 -11.07 -9.64
CA ARG A 88 2.45 -9.67 -9.45
C ARG A 88 1.16 -9.38 -10.21
N ASP A 89 1.12 -9.74 -11.47
CA ASP A 89 0.01 -9.42 -12.37
C ASP A 89 -1.27 -10.16 -11.95
N PHE A 90 -1.20 -11.47 -11.67
CA PHE A 90 -2.31 -12.23 -11.09
C PHE A 90 -2.73 -11.70 -9.70
N GLY A 91 -1.79 -11.24 -8.89
CA GLY A 91 -2.09 -10.63 -7.59
C GLY A 91 -2.91 -9.35 -7.73
N ILE A 92 -2.59 -8.51 -8.72
CA ILE A 92 -3.37 -7.30 -9.03
C ILE A 92 -4.76 -7.66 -9.56
N GLU A 93 -4.84 -8.58 -10.53
CA GLU A 93 -6.11 -9.06 -11.09
C GLU A 93 -7.03 -9.61 -9.99
N ARG A 94 -6.47 -10.46 -9.13
CA ARG A 94 -7.23 -11.03 -8.01
C ARG A 94 -7.68 -9.96 -7.01
N ALA A 95 -6.86 -8.97 -6.69
CA ALA A 95 -7.23 -7.86 -5.82
C ALA A 95 -8.45 -7.09 -6.36
N VAL A 96 -8.52 -6.88 -7.67
CA VAL A 96 -9.68 -6.26 -8.33
C VAL A 96 -10.94 -7.11 -8.18
N GLN A 97 -10.84 -8.43 -8.37
CA GLN A 97 -11.96 -9.35 -8.17
C GLN A 97 -12.49 -9.33 -6.73
N GLU A 98 -11.65 -9.04 -5.76
CA GLU A 98 -12.00 -8.91 -4.34
C GLU A 98 -12.48 -7.49 -3.97
N GLY A 99 -12.66 -6.62 -4.95
CA GLY A 99 -13.26 -5.28 -4.78
C GLY A 99 -12.27 -4.13 -4.62
N ALA A 100 -10.97 -4.35 -4.83
CA ALA A 100 -10.01 -3.25 -4.88
C ALA A 100 -10.08 -2.48 -6.20
N PHE A 101 -9.77 -1.18 -6.13
CA PHE A 101 -9.56 -0.34 -7.30
C PHE A 101 -8.08 -0.30 -7.66
N VAL A 102 -7.75 -0.26 -8.95
CA VAL A 102 -6.37 -0.08 -9.41
C VAL A 102 -6.09 1.41 -9.59
N THR A 103 -4.94 1.84 -9.11
CA THR A 103 -4.37 3.17 -9.37
C THR A 103 -2.86 3.06 -9.60
N THR A 104 -2.25 4.16 -10.01
CA THR A 104 -0.79 4.34 -10.03
C THR A 104 -0.38 5.42 -9.05
N CYS A 105 0.90 5.49 -8.69
CA CYS A 105 1.43 6.54 -7.84
C CYS A 105 1.12 7.93 -8.42
N GLU A 106 1.39 8.13 -9.69
CA GLU A 106 1.10 9.39 -10.39
C GLU A 106 -0.39 9.74 -10.34
N THR A 107 -1.27 8.80 -10.69
CA THR A 107 -2.72 9.00 -10.65
C THR A 107 -3.18 9.42 -9.26
N ALA A 108 -2.78 8.70 -8.23
CA ALA A 108 -3.16 8.98 -6.85
C ALA A 108 -2.69 10.37 -6.39
N LEU A 109 -1.46 10.75 -6.75
CA LEU A 109 -0.90 12.07 -6.43
C LEU A 109 -1.71 13.19 -7.08
N PHE A 110 -2.08 13.05 -8.36
CA PHE A 110 -2.88 14.06 -9.05
C PHE A 110 -4.33 14.10 -8.57
N GLU A 111 -4.92 12.98 -8.22
CA GLU A 111 -6.25 12.95 -7.57
C GLU A 111 -6.25 13.71 -6.23
N LEU A 112 -5.17 13.60 -5.45
CA LEU A 112 -5.03 14.34 -4.19
C LEU A 112 -4.81 15.84 -4.41
N VAL A 113 -4.03 16.22 -5.42
CA VAL A 113 -3.74 17.63 -5.76
C VAL A 113 -4.93 18.33 -6.37
N LYS A 114 -5.77 17.63 -7.12
CA LYS A 114 -7.02 18.09 -7.77
C LYS A 114 -6.86 19.15 -8.87
N GLY A 115 -5.78 19.92 -8.90
CA GLY A 115 -5.64 20.95 -9.94
C GLY A 115 -4.31 21.69 -9.90
N ALA A 116 -3.94 22.27 -11.04
CA ALA A 116 -2.67 22.98 -11.22
C ALA A 116 -2.54 24.26 -10.35
N GLY A 117 -3.65 24.78 -9.83
CA GLY A 117 -3.67 25.89 -8.89
C GLY A 117 -3.37 25.51 -7.42
N SER A 118 -3.23 24.23 -7.13
CA SER A 118 -2.86 23.74 -5.79
C SER A 118 -1.45 24.18 -5.41
N PRO A 119 -1.21 24.60 -4.15
CA PRO A 119 0.12 24.94 -3.67
C PRO A 119 1.11 23.76 -3.75
N HIS A 120 0.60 22.52 -3.78
CA HIS A 120 1.39 21.28 -3.85
C HIS A 120 1.72 20.85 -5.27
N PHE A 121 1.07 21.42 -6.30
CA PHE A 121 1.20 20.99 -7.70
C PHE A 121 2.66 21.00 -8.18
N LYS A 122 3.40 22.09 -7.91
CA LYS A 122 4.80 22.21 -8.36
C LYS A 122 5.71 21.15 -7.74
N ALA A 123 5.49 20.81 -6.46
CA ALA A 123 6.27 19.78 -5.77
C ALA A 123 5.99 18.40 -6.37
N ILE A 124 4.72 18.04 -6.53
CA ILE A 124 4.29 16.77 -7.15
C ILE A 124 4.79 16.64 -8.58
N SER A 125 4.63 17.70 -9.41
CA SER A 125 5.10 17.71 -10.80
C SER A 125 6.63 17.52 -10.94
N LYS A 126 7.42 17.79 -9.90
CA LYS A 126 8.86 17.51 -9.88
C LYS A 126 9.19 16.06 -9.55
N LEU A 127 8.35 15.39 -8.77
CA LEU A 127 8.57 14.00 -8.36
C LEU A 127 8.35 12.99 -9.49
N ILE A 128 7.55 13.35 -10.49
CA ILE A 128 7.13 12.45 -11.58
C ILE A 128 7.84 12.75 -12.93
N LYS A 129 8.78 13.68 -12.92
CA LYS A 129 9.66 13.97 -14.07
C LYS A 129 10.97 13.22 -13.96
#